data_4aff805f79c208891577c6cae5aec43f
#
_entry.id   4aff805f79c208891577c6cae5aec43f
#
_cell.length_a   1.000
_cell.length_b   1.000
_cell.length_c   1.000
_cell.angle_alpha   90.00
_cell.angle_beta   90.00
_cell.angle_gamma   90.00
#
_symmetry.space_group_name_H-M   'P 1'
#
loop_
_entity.id
_entity.type
_entity.pdbx_description
1 polymer ?
#
loop_
_entity_poly.entity_id
_entity_poly.type
_entity_poly.pdbx_seq_one_letter_code
_entity_poly.pdbx_strand_id
1 'polypeptide(L)'
;DFVKLDRLLEENKGKIPVVVTGEGAQTDSNILFRILRHMGIERLLIETPVYTHHLMMNGLMDELFLNYACIYVGGGAMSIGLHSKSCTSTDHPHTKMLSIVNAKASPDHWFCFREAVIHGVKGRE
;
A
#
# COMPACT_ATOMS: atom_id res chain seq x y z
N ASP A 1 -1.07 1.74 -23.04
CA ASP A 1 -0.45 1.49 -24.35
C ASP A 1 -0.71 0.04 -24.74
N PHE A 2 -1.71 -0.19 -25.60
CA PHE A 2 -2.16 -1.53 -26.01
C PHE A 2 -1.05 -2.32 -26.69
N VAL A 3 -0.14 -1.68 -27.41
CA VAL A 3 1.01 -2.33 -28.06
C VAL A 3 1.93 -3.02 -27.05
N LYS A 4 2.15 -2.40 -25.89
CA LYS A 4 2.95 -3.01 -24.82
C LYS A 4 2.22 -4.18 -24.16
N LEU A 5 0.91 -4.09 -24.05
CA LEU A 5 0.10 -5.16 -23.50
C LEU A 5 0.09 -6.37 -24.42
N ASP A 6 -0.14 -6.16 -25.72
CA ASP A 6 -0.14 -7.25 -26.72
C ASP A 6 1.20 -7.96 -26.74
N ARG A 7 2.30 -7.21 -26.74
CA ARG A 7 3.65 -7.78 -26.64
C ARG A 7 3.85 -8.59 -25.37
N LEU A 8 3.41 -8.07 -24.21
CA LEU A 8 3.49 -8.79 -22.94
C LEU A 8 2.69 -10.10 -22.99
N LEU A 9 1.50 -10.09 -23.57
CA LEU A 9 0.65 -11.27 -23.69
C LEU A 9 1.29 -12.32 -24.63
N GLU A 10 1.88 -11.89 -25.74
CA GLU A 10 2.60 -12.78 -26.66
C GLU A 10 3.84 -13.40 -26.00
N GLU A 11 4.65 -12.61 -25.32
CA GLU A 11 5.85 -13.10 -24.62
C GLU A 11 5.49 -14.04 -23.46
N ASN A 12 4.40 -13.77 -22.78
CA ASN A 12 3.94 -14.56 -21.63
C ASN A 12 3.37 -15.94 -22.02
N LYS A 13 2.77 -16.06 -23.20
CA LYS A 13 2.18 -17.32 -23.72
C LYS A 13 1.30 -18.06 -22.69
N GLY A 14 0.56 -17.34 -21.90
CA GLY A 14 -0.33 -17.91 -20.88
C GLY A 14 0.36 -18.51 -19.64
N LYS A 15 1.66 -18.33 -19.47
CA LYS A 15 2.39 -18.85 -18.29
C LYS A 15 2.04 -18.13 -17.00
N ILE A 16 1.74 -16.83 -17.08
CA ILE A 16 1.38 -16.00 -15.95
C ILE A 16 0.04 -15.32 -16.27
N PRO A 17 -0.96 -15.40 -15.42
CA PRO A 17 -2.21 -14.68 -15.65
C PRO A 17 -1.95 -13.17 -15.66
N VAL A 18 -2.44 -12.50 -16.69
CA VAL A 18 -2.36 -11.05 -16.85
C VAL A 18 -3.74 -10.46 -16.65
N VAL A 19 -3.86 -9.56 -15.71
CA VAL A 19 -5.12 -8.87 -15.40
C VAL A 19 -4.98 -7.40 -15.75
N VAL A 20 -5.84 -6.92 -16.64
CA VAL A 20 -5.90 -5.50 -17.00
C VAL A 20 -6.99 -4.84 -16.16
N THR A 21 -6.61 -3.85 -15.38
CA THR A 21 -7.54 -3.08 -14.55
C THR A 21 -7.36 -1.58 -14.83
N GLY A 22 -8.40 -0.96 -15.32
CA GLY A 22 -8.40 0.46 -15.66
C GLY A 22 -8.00 0.77 -17.10
N GLU A 23 -8.31 1.98 -17.54
CA GLU A 23 -8.09 2.47 -18.91
C GLU A 23 -6.89 3.43 -19.03
N GLY A 24 -6.30 3.81 -17.91
CA GLY A 24 -5.23 4.79 -17.82
C GLY A 24 -3.83 4.21 -17.61
N ALA A 25 -2.93 5.07 -17.21
CA ALA A 25 -1.56 4.69 -16.86
C ALA A 25 -1.43 4.03 -15.47
N GLN A 26 -2.50 4.04 -14.69
CA GLN A 26 -2.54 3.48 -13.33
C GLN A 26 -3.57 2.36 -13.23
N THR A 27 -3.27 1.38 -12.39
CA THR A 27 -4.18 0.30 -12.05
C THR A 27 -5.38 0.82 -11.26
N ASP A 28 -6.60 0.43 -11.66
CA ASP A 28 -7.77 0.63 -10.81
C ASP A 28 -7.76 -0.39 -9.67
N SER A 29 -7.45 0.09 -8.47
CA SER A 29 -7.31 -0.75 -7.29
C SER A 29 -8.63 -1.38 -6.85
N ASN A 30 -9.77 -0.73 -7.08
CA ASN A 30 -11.08 -1.29 -6.74
C ASN A 30 -11.41 -2.48 -7.63
N ILE A 31 -11.15 -2.37 -8.93
CA ILE A 31 -11.34 -3.47 -9.88
C ILE A 31 -10.36 -4.60 -9.54
N LEU A 32 -9.08 -4.28 -9.34
CA LEU A 32 -8.06 -5.26 -8.97
C LEU A 32 -8.46 -6.07 -7.72
N PHE A 33 -8.85 -5.41 -6.65
CA PHE A 33 -9.18 -6.09 -5.39
C PHE A 33 -10.45 -6.93 -5.49
N ARG A 34 -11.45 -6.51 -6.29
CA ARG A 34 -12.61 -7.35 -6.59
C ARG A 34 -12.23 -8.62 -7.33
N ILE A 35 -11.35 -8.53 -8.32
CA ILE A 35 -10.85 -9.69 -9.06
C ILE A 35 -10.09 -10.63 -8.12
N LEU A 36 -9.15 -10.12 -7.34
CA LEU A 36 -8.39 -10.92 -6.37
C LEU A 36 -9.32 -11.59 -5.35
N ARG A 37 -10.31 -10.88 -4.85
CA ARG A 37 -11.33 -11.44 -3.95
C ARG A 37 -12.13 -12.56 -4.62
N HIS A 38 -12.52 -12.38 -5.88
CA HIS A 38 -13.23 -13.41 -6.65
C HIS A 38 -12.37 -14.66 -6.89
N MET A 39 -11.05 -14.49 -6.98
CA MET A 39 -10.08 -15.59 -7.05
C MET A 39 -9.84 -16.29 -5.70
N GLY A 40 -10.51 -15.87 -4.63
CA GLY A 40 -10.36 -16.44 -3.28
C GLY A 40 -9.23 -15.84 -2.46
N ILE A 41 -8.60 -14.77 -2.91
CA ILE A 41 -7.55 -14.07 -2.14
C ILE A 41 -8.23 -13.17 -1.11
N GLU A 42 -8.11 -13.54 0.16
CA GLU A 42 -8.73 -12.82 1.27
C GLU A 42 -7.80 -11.83 1.96
N ARG A 43 -6.50 -12.05 1.85
CA ARG A 43 -5.46 -11.21 2.45
C ARG A 43 -4.36 -10.92 1.44
N LEU A 44 -3.96 -9.68 1.36
CA LEU A 44 -2.92 -9.20 0.46
C LEU A 44 -1.90 -8.38 1.24
N LEU A 45 -0.64 -8.77 1.15
CA LEU A 45 0.48 -7.98 1.66
C LEU A 45 0.99 -7.06 0.55
N ILE A 46 1.17 -5.79 0.87
CA ILE A 46 1.64 -4.75 -0.07
C ILE A 46 2.87 -4.08 0.52
N GLU A 47 3.98 -4.14 -0.20
CA GLU A 47 5.27 -3.61 0.21
C GLU A 47 5.78 -2.52 -0.75
N THR A 48 4.93 -1.57 -1.08
CA THR A 48 5.29 -0.44 -1.96
C THR A 48 4.84 0.88 -1.36
N PRO A 49 5.74 1.79 -0.98
CA PRO A 49 5.36 3.02 -0.27
C PRO A 49 4.35 3.89 -1.01
N VAL A 50 4.57 4.13 -2.30
CA VAL A 50 3.68 4.98 -3.12
C VAL A 50 2.28 4.38 -3.27
N TYR A 51 2.21 3.06 -3.50
CA TYR A 51 0.93 2.38 -3.64
C TYR A 51 0.20 2.27 -2.30
N THR A 52 0.93 2.06 -1.21
CA THR A 52 0.39 2.11 0.15
C THR A 52 -0.33 3.44 0.41
N HIS A 53 0.31 4.57 0.08
CA HIS A 53 -0.32 5.89 0.20
C HIS A 53 -1.62 5.97 -0.61
N HIS A 54 -1.58 5.54 -1.88
CA HIS A 54 -2.76 5.52 -2.74
C HIS A 54 -3.92 4.71 -2.12
N LEU A 55 -3.63 3.54 -1.58
CA LEU A 55 -4.63 2.69 -0.93
C LEU A 55 -5.20 3.30 0.35
N MET A 56 -4.37 3.93 1.17
CA MET A 56 -4.82 4.64 2.37
C MET A 56 -5.78 5.78 2.01
N MET A 57 -5.42 6.59 1.01
CA MET A 57 -6.24 7.73 0.57
C MET A 57 -7.57 7.32 -0.06
N ASN A 58 -7.66 6.11 -0.61
CA ASN A 58 -8.86 5.57 -1.22
C ASN A 58 -9.66 4.63 -0.30
N GLY A 59 -9.27 4.50 0.97
CA GLY A 59 -9.97 3.66 1.93
C GLY A 59 -9.90 2.16 1.61
N LEU A 60 -8.81 1.72 0.97
CA LEU A 60 -8.60 0.34 0.50
C LEU A 60 -7.57 -0.42 1.32
N MET A 61 -7.14 0.12 2.46
CA MET A 61 -6.16 -0.51 3.35
C MET A 61 -6.78 -0.75 4.72
N ASP A 62 -6.66 -1.97 5.22
CA ASP A 62 -7.20 -2.35 6.53
C ASP A 62 -6.17 -2.18 7.64
N GLU A 63 -4.92 -2.58 7.39
CA GLU A 63 -3.86 -2.53 8.38
C GLU A 63 -2.55 -1.99 7.78
N LEU A 64 -1.81 -1.25 8.59
CA LEU A 64 -0.48 -0.74 8.27
C LEU A 64 0.53 -1.35 9.24
N PHE A 65 1.61 -1.88 8.70
CA PHE A 65 2.75 -2.39 9.45
C PHE A 65 3.95 -1.48 9.19
N LEU A 66 4.46 -0.86 10.25
CA LEU A 66 5.62 0.02 10.19
C LEU A 66 6.76 -0.59 11.01
N ASN A 67 7.92 -0.72 10.38
CA ASN A 67 9.14 -1.10 11.05
C ASN A 67 10.02 0.14 11.22
N TYR A 68 10.39 0.43 12.44
CA TYR A 68 11.33 1.47 12.78
C TYR A 68 12.63 0.85 13.27
N ALA A 69 13.70 1.02 12.49
CA ALA A 69 15.05 0.65 12.91
C ALA A 69 15.68 1.82 13.66
N CYS A 70 16.33 1.54 14.79
CA CYS A 70 17.07 2.56 15.53
C CYS A 70 18.45 2.84 14.90
N ILE A 71 18.44 3.07 13.59
CA ILE A 71 19.62 3.33 12.77
C ILE A 71 19.45 4.68 12.10
N TYR A 72 20.45 5.54 12.20
CA TYR A 72 20.47 6.80 11.48
C TYR A 72 21.15 6.62 10.13
N VAL A 73 20.36 6.68 9.05
CA VAL A 73 20.87 6.43 7.70
C VAL A 73 21.30 7.72 7.01
N GLY A 74 20.64 8.82 7.26
CA GLY A 74 20.88 10.09 6.54
C GLY A 74 20.48 10.04 5.07
N GLY A 75 20.58 11.18 4.37
CA GLY A 75 20.25 11.30 2.95
C GLY A 75 18.77 11.46 2.63
N GLY A 76 18.45 11.50 1.34
CA GLY A 76 17.07 11.59 0.84
C GLY A 76 16.41 10.23 0.74
N ALA A 77 15.64 9.83 1.76
CA ALA A 77 14.86 8.60 1.72
C ALA A 77 13.46 8.84 1.15
N MET A 78 12.96 7.90 0.36
CA MET A 78 11.54 7.91 -0.05
C MET A 78 10.65 7.62 1.15
N SER A 79 9.66 8.48 1.37
CA SER A 79 8.60 8.25 2.36
C SER A 79 7.29 7.83 1.70
N ILE A 80 6.40 7.25 2.48
CA ILE A 80 5.01 7.04 2.05
C ILE A 80 4.43 8.42 1.72
N GLY A 81 3.97 8.61 0.49
CA GLY A 81 3.37 9.87 0.06
C GLY A 81 4.32 10.97 -0.42
N LEU A 82 5.61 10.69 -0.61
CA LEU A 82 6.61 11.70 -1.02
C LEU A 82 6.20 12.56 -2.22
N HIS A 83 5.51 12.00 -3.19
CA HIS A 83 5.05 12.67 -4.41
C HIS A 83 3.54 12.90 -4.45
N SER A 84 2.87 12.79 -3.32
CA SER A 84 1.44 12.95 -3.24
C SER A 84 1.04 14.37 -2.84
N LYS A 85 -0.20 14.74 -3.13
CA LYS A 85 -0.80 15.95 -2.61
C LYS A 85 -0.93 15.82 -1.08
N SER A 86 -0.58 16.87 -0.36
CA SER A 86 -0.77 16.91 1.10
C SER A 86 -2.25 16.74 1.46
N CYS A 87 -2.51 15.93 2.47
CA CYS A 87 -3.84 15.82 3.05
C CYS A 87 -4.22 17.12 3.77
N THR A 88 -5.50 17.45 3.78
CA THR A 88 -6.04 18.50 4.64
C THR A 88 -6.27 17.96 6.05
N SER A 89 -6.53 18.84 7.00
CA SER A 89 -6.82 18.43 8.40
C SER A 89 -8.10 17.59 8.53
N THR A 90 -8.96 17.60 7.51
CA THR A 90 -10.27 16.93 7.52
C THR A 90 -10.30 15.65 6.69
N ASP A 91 -9.31 15.42 5.83
CA ASP A 91 -9.30 14.28 4.89
C ASP A 91 -8.10 13.34 5.04
N HIS A 92 -7.25 13.57 6.04
CA HIS A 92 -6.13 12.68 6.28
C HIS A 92 -6.58 11.35 6.90
N PRO A 93 -5.99 10.22 6.48
CA PRO A 93 -6.27 8.93 7.09
C PRO A 93 -5.87 8.91 8.57
N HIS A 94 -6.68 8.26 9.39
CA HIS A 94 -6.36 8.00 10.78
C HIS A 94 -6.02 6.54 10.98
N THR A 95 -5.17 6.25 11.96
CA THR A 95 -4.86 4.89 12.36
C THR A 95 -5.12 4.71 13.86
N LYS A 96 -5.38 3.46 14.24
CA LYS A 96 -5.46 3.04 15.63
C LYS A 96 -4.38 2.01 15.90
N MET A 97 -3.55 2.26 16.89
CA MET A 97 -2.53 1.30 17.32
C MET A 97 -3.18 0.00 17.82
N LEU A 98 -2.78 -1.11 17.24
CA LEU A 98 -3.19 -2.45 17.65
C LEU A 98 -2.12 -3.11 18.51
N SER A 99 -0.85 -3.01 18.11
CA SER A 99 0.25 -3.55 18.90
C SER A 99 1.56 -2.84 18.61
N ILE A 100 2.45 -2.86 19.59
CA ILE A 100 3.85 -2.41 19.47
C ILE A 100 4.71 -3.56 19.93
N VAL A 101 5.65 -3.96 19.09
CA VAL A 101 6.65 -4.97 19.43
C VAL A 101 8.02 -4.32 19.42
N ASN A 102 8.71 -4.42 20.55
CA ASN A 102 10.11 -4.03 20.68
C ASN A 102 10.95 -5.30 20.49
N ALA A 103 11.58 -5.43 19.34
CA ALA A 103 12.46 -6.54 19.04
C ALA A 103 13.92 -6.11 19.19
N LYS A 104 14.68 -6.89 19.95
CA LYS A 104 16.13 -6.76 20.04
C LYS A 104 16.76 -7.84 19.16
N ALA A 105 17.36 -7.41 18.06
CA ALA A 105 18.30 -8.23 17.32
C ALA A 105 19.67 -7.57 17.48
N SER A 106 20.64 -8.25 18.10
CA SER A 106 21.98 -7.66 18.27
C SER A 106 22.66 -7.45 16.91
N PRO A 107 23.23 -6.26 16.62
CA PRO A 107 23.37 -5.10 17.53
C PRO A 107 22.18 -4.14 17.53
N ASP A 108 21.15 -4.36 16.74
CA ASP A 108 20.12 -3.39 16.42
C ASP A 108 18.86 -3.54 17.27
N HIS A 109 18.16 -2.41 17.44
CA HIS A 109 16.84 -2.36 18.03
C HIS A 109 15.82 -2.01 16.96
N TRP A 110 14.67 -2.67 16.99
CA TRP A 110 13.57 -2.50 16.06
C TRP A 110 12.26 -2.31 16.82
N PHE A 111 11.45 -1.42 16.34
CA PHE A 111 10.05 -1.31 16.75
C PHE A 111 9.17 -1.70 15.59
N CYS A 112 8.25 -2.61 15.83
CA CYS A 112 7.24 -2.98 14.84
C CYS A 112 5.88 -2.47 15.34
N PHE A 113 5.27 -1.60 14.58
CA PHE A 113 3.95 -1.05 14.85
C PHE A 113 2.94 -1.74 13.94
N ARG A 114 1.86 -2.22 14.53
CA ARG A 114 0.69 -2.70 13.78
C ARG A 114 -0.46 -1.77 14.06
N GLU A 115 -1.04 -1.20 13.04
CA GLU A 115 -2.07 -0.18 13.11
C GLU A 115 -3.26 -0.58 12.24
N ALA A 116 -4.48 -0.43 12.76
CA ALA A 116 -5.68 -0.50 11.94
C ALA A 116 -5.91 0.85 11.26
N VAL A 117 -6.19 0.85 9.97
CA VAL A 117 -6.59 2.06 9.25
C VAL A 117 -8.06 2.33 9.49
N ILE A 118 -8.38 3.55 9.90
CA ILE A 118 -9.75 3.97 10.20
C ILE A 118 -10.34 4.64 8.96
N HIS A 119 -11.32 3.99 8.35
CA HIS A 119 -12.01 4.52 7.18
C HIS A 119 -13.14 5.47 7.60
N GLY A 120 -13.40 6.49 6.77
CA GLY A 120 -14.59 7.33 6.88
C GLY A 120 -14.61 8.31 8.04
N VAL A 121 -13.45 8.66 8.60
CA VAL A 121 -13.35 9.78 9.54
C VAL A 121 -13.45 11.09 8.77
N LYS A 122 -14.65 11.39 8.27
CA LYS A 122 -15.00 12.77 7.92
C LYS A 122 -15.21 13.49 9.24
N GLY A 123 -14.45 14.55 9.43
CA GLY A 123 -14.35 15.40 10.58
C GLY A 123 -15.29 15.09 11.76
N ARG A 124 -14.75 14.85 12.92
CA ARG A 124 -15.54 15.02 14.13
C ARG A 124 -15.74 16.52 14.29
N GLU A 125 -16.94 16.99 13.92
CA GLU A 125 -17.45 18.24 14.45
C GLU A 125 -17.59 18.14 15.96
#